data_33050c1fb69bfe68ec19888ea0cecbeb
#
_entry.id   33050c1fb69bfe68ec19888ea0cecbeb
#
_cell.length_a   1.000
_cell.length_b   1.000
_cell.length_c   1.000
_cell.angle_alpha   90.00
_cell.angle_beta   90.00
_cell.angle_gamma   90.00
#
_symmetry.space_group_name_H-M   'P 1'
#
loop_
_entity.id
_entity.type
_entity.pdbx_description
1 polymer ?
#
loop_
_entity_poly.entity_id
_entity_poly.type
_entity_poly.pdbx_seq_one_letter_code
_entity_poly.pdbx_strand_id
1 'polypeptide(L)'
;MTWDIKAGCMGKPERVAAAYLLSHFPDIDLDIETYLEERNRLQDEMWPTVKLLPGVKKLVQHLKKHNIPIAIATGSRRSKYILKTSHHPDVFDCFEGKVVCSDDKEYVSRGKPHPDIFLAAARELLKRDVGVPDAEPTEAHALERSRGLVIEDALTGMQAGKRAGMKVLWVPDANLLNVAYEGAEVADKTIKTLDEFVPEEWGLPPYDLEA
;
A
#
# COMPACT_ATOMS: atom_id res chain seq x y z
N MET A 1 -3.05 -4.16 23.61
CA MET A 1 -2.65 -3.15 22.63
C MET A 1 -3.91 -2.46 22.11
N THR A 2 -4.01 -1.14 22.22
CA THR A 2 -5.14 -0.34 21.68
C THR A 2 -4.92 -0.02 20.20
N TRP A 3 -5.97 0.44 19.53
CA TRP A 3 -5.84 0.85 18.14
C TRP A 3 -4.99 2.11 17.95
N ASP A 4 -4.96 3.03 18.93
CA ASP A 4 -4.09 4.20 18.90
C ASP A 4 -2.61 3.79 18.86
N ILE A 5 -2.22 2.83 19.73
CA ILE A 5 -0.86 2.28 19.71
C ILE A 5 -0.56 1.57 18.39
N LYS A 6 -1.51 0.77 17.87
CA LYS A 6 -1.35 0.09 16.58
C LYS A 6 -1.21 1.09 15.43
N ALA A 7 -2.07 2.12 15.39
CA ALA A 7 -1.99 3.19 14.39
C ALA A 7 -0.64 3.92 14.46
N GLY A 8 -0.15 4.19 15.68
CA GLY A 8 1.16 4.78 15.89
C GLY A 8 2.35 3.93 15.41
N CYS A 9 2.16 2.61 15.27
CA CYS A 9 3.16 1.71 14.68
C CYS A 9 3.09 1.65 13.15
N MET A 10 1.90 1.85 12.58
CA MET A 10 1.65 1.60 11.15
C MET A 10 2.49 2.54 10.27
N GLY A 11 3.10 1.95 9.24
CA GLY A 11 3.91 2.67 8.26
C GLY A 11 5.28 3.13 8.73
N LYS A 12 5.62 2.94 10.01
CA LYS A 12 6.98 3.24 10.50
C LYS A 12 7.96 2.13 10.12
N PRO A 13 9.26 2.45 9.97
CA PRO A 13 10.29 1.43 9.91
C PRO A 13 10.18 0.48 11.09
N GLU A 14 10.46 -0.78 10.84
CA GLU A 14 10.22 -1.90 11.77
C GLU A 14 10.77 -1.64 13.19
N ARG A 15 12.01 -1.18 13.28
CA ARG A 15 12.69 -0.87 14.53
C ARG A 15 12.08 0.32 15.27
N VAL A 16 11.65 1.34 14.53
CA VAL A 16 10.97 2.52 15.10
C VAL A 16 9.58 2.16 15.61
N ALA A 17 8.86 1.32 14.89
CA ALA A 17 7.56 0.81 15.32
C ALA A 17 7.68 -0.07 16.58
N ALA A 18 8.71 -0.94 16.66
CA ALA A 18 8.98 -1.75 17.84
C ALA A 18 9.31 -0.89 19.07
N ALA A 19 10.20 0.09 18.92
CA ALA A 19 10.54 1.02 20.01
C ALA A 19 9.31 1.79 20.48
N TYR A 20 8.50 2.30 19.57
CA TYR A 20 7.26 2.98 19.90
C TYR A 20 6.28 2.05 20.63
N LEU A 21 6.09 0.83 20.14
CA LEU A 21 5.23 -0.15 20.81
C LEU A 21 5.70 -0.44 22.23
N LEU A 22 6.97 -0.81 22.40
CA LEU A 22 7.51 -1.19 23.70
C LEU A 22 7.50 -0.04 24.72
N SER A 23 7.62 1.22 24.26
CA SER A 23 7.52 2.40 25.14
C SER A 23 6.16 2.53 25.85
N HIS A 24 5.10 1.87 25.36
CA HIS A 24 3.79 1.83 26.00
C HIS A 24 3.65 0.71 27.03
N PHE A 25 4.67 -0.11 27.19
CA PHE A 25 4.67 -1.25 28.10
C PHE A 25 5.98 -1.30 28.92
N PRO A 26 6.24 -0.27 29.76
CA PRO A 26 7.52 -0.13 30.46
C PRO A 26 7.79 -1.27 31.48
N ASP A 27 6.76 -1.98 31.91
CA ASP A 27 6.87 -3.10 32.86
C ASP A 27 7.25 -4.43 32.20
N ILE A 28 7.38 -4.46 30.86
CA ILE A 28 7.80 -5.66 30.14
C ILE A 28 9.31 -5.57 29.90
N ASP A 29 10.05 -6.51 30.48
CA ASP A 29 11.49 -6.67 30.23
C ASP A 29 11.71 -7.41 28.91
N LEU A 30 11.59 -6.68 27.80
CA LEU A 30 11.76 -7.20 26.45
C LEU A 30 12.48 -6.15 25.58
N ASP A 31 13.66 -6.50 25.12
CA ASP A 31 14.42 -5.65 24.20
C ASP A 31 13.87 -5.70 22.77
N ILE A 32 14.20 -4.67 22.00
CA ILE A 32 13.68 -4.48 20.63
C ILE A 32 14.08 -5.64 19.71
N GLU A 33 15.29 -6.16 19.81
CA GLU A 33 15.81 -7.20 18.93
C GLU A 33 15.06 -8.51 19.16
N THR A 34 14.95 -8.92 20.43
CA THR A 34 14.20 -10.13 20.83
C THR A 34 12.74 -10.03 20.40
N TYR A 35 12.10 -8.86 20.63
CA TYR A 35 10.73 -8.62 20.15
C TYR A 35 10.61 -8.78 18.63
N LEU A 36 11.53 -8.17 17.88
CA LEU A 36 11.48 -8.23 16.42
C LEU A 36 11.72 -9.63 15.88
N GLU A 37 12.64 -10.37 16.48
CA GLU A 37 12.93 -11.76 16.09
C GLU A 37 11.70 -12.66 16.29
N GLU A 38 11.11 -12.63 17.48
CA GLU A 38 9.93 -13.43 17.80
C GLU A 38 8.71 -13.02 16.95
N ARG A 39 8.45 -11.72 16.84
CA ARG A 39 7.36 -11.20 16.00
C ARG A 39 7.52 -11.65 14.54
N ASN A 40 8.73 -11.53 13.99
CA ASN A 40 9.00 -11.88 12.61
C ASN A 40 8.82 -13.37 12.36
N ARG A 41 9.28 -14.21 13.30
CA ARG A 41 9.07 -15.66 13.24
C ARG A 41 7.58 -16.00 13.22
N LEU A 42 6.80 -15.46 14.15
CA LEU A 42 5.35 -15.71 14.21
C LEU A 42 4.63 -15.21 12.95
N GLN A 43 5.01 -14.03 12.46
CA GLN A 43 4.42 -13.49 11.24
C GLN A 43 4.76 -14.35 10.00
N ASP A 44 5.99 -14.86 9.90
CA ASP A 44 6.39 -15.69 8.76
C ASP A 44 5.61 -17.01 8.71
N GLU A 45 5.25 -17.56 9.87
CA GLU A 45 4.37 -18.73 9.97
C GLU A 45 2.92 -18.41 9.51
N MET A 46 2.47 -17.17 9.74
CA MET A 46 1.10 -16.74 9.40
C MET A 46 0.95 -16.29 7.94
N TRP A 47 1.98 -15.65 7.36
CA TRP A 47 1.86 -15.04 6.02
C TRP A 47 1.36 -16.00 4.92
N PRO A 48 1.75 -17.28 4.86
CA PRO A 48 1.24 -18.22 3.87
C PRO A 48 -0.25 -18.56 3.99
N THR A 49 -0.91 -18.11 5.06
CA THR A 49 -2.34 -18.39 5.32
C THR A 49 -3.24 -17.16 5.23
N VAL A 50 -2.66 -15.98 4.94
CA VAL A 50 -3.44 -14.75 4.85
C VAL A 50 -4.39 -14.80 3.67
N LYS A 51 -5.62 -14.33 3.90
CA LYS A 51 -6.66 -14.27 2.88
C LYS A 51 -6.65 -12.93 2.16
N LEU A 52 -7.11 -12.93 0.92
CA LEU A 52 -7.42 -11.69 0.21
C LEU A 52 -8.55 -10.94 0.94
N LEU A 53 -8.46 -9.62 0.94
CA LEU A 53 -9.57 -8.79 1.40
C LEU A 53 -10.73 -8.85 0.40
N PRO A 54 -11.98 -8.59 0.85
CA PRO A 54 -13.16 -8.60 -0.01
C PRO A 54 -12.98 -7.68 -1.23
N GLY A 55 -13.43 -8.14 -2.41
CA GLY A 55 -13.38 -7.40 -3.67
C GLY A 55 -12.04 -7.39 -4.40
N VAL A 56 -10.91 -7.72 -3.74
CA VAL A 56 -9.55 -7.68 -4.35
C VAL A 56 -9.48 -8.51 -5.63
N LYS A 57 -9.91 -9.78 -5.57
CA LYS A 57 -9.84 -10.69 -6.71
C LYS A 57 -10.67 -10.17 -7.88
N LYS A 58 -11.92 -9.76 -7.61
CA LYS A 58 -12.83 -9.20 -8.62
C LYS A 58 -12.20 -8.00 -9.32
N LEU A 59 -11.69 -7.04 -8.54
CA LEU A 59 -11.08 -5.83 -9.09
C LEU A 59 -9.83 -6.13 -9.92
N VAL A 60 -8.88 -6.88 -9.39
CA VAL A 60 -7.61 -7.15 -10.08
C VAL A 60 -7.83 -7.90 -11.39
N GLN A 61 -8.69 -8.92 -11.38
CA GLN A 61 -9.02 -9.67 -12.60
C GLN A 61 -9.76 -8.81 -13.62
N HIS A 62 -10.66 -7.92 -13.17
CA HIS A 62 -11.34 -6.96 -14.03
C HIS A 62 -10.34 -6.00 -14.71
N LEU A 63 -9.44 -5.39 -13.94
CA LEU A 63 -8.42 -4.49 -14.48
C LEU A 63 -7.51 -5.21 -15.49
N LYS A 64 -7.10 -6.45 -15.17
CA LYS A 64 -6.30 -7.27 -16.09
C LYS A 64 -7.06 -7.58 -17.38
N LYS A 65 -8.33 -7.99 -17.30
CA LYS A 65 -9.18 -8.29 -18.46
C LYS A 65 -9.30 -7.09 -19.42
N HIS A 66 -9.38 -5.88 -18.88
CA HIS A 66 -9.50 -4.64 -19.65
C HIS A 66 -8.16 -4.01 -20.00
N ASN A 67 -7.03 -4.72 -19.79
CA ASN A 67 -5.68 -4.24 -20.09
C ASN A 67 -5.33 -2.91 -19.38
N ILE A 68 -5.92 -2.63 -18.23
CA ILE A 68 -5.55 -1.48 -17.42
C ILE A 68 -4.17 -1.75 -16.81
N PRO A 69 -3.19 -0.83 -16.99
CA PRO A 69 -1.86 -1.00 -16.43
C PRO A 69 -1.91 -0.99 -14.90
N ILE A 70 -1.44 -2.07 -14.27
CA ILE A 70 -1.41 -2.24 -12.82
C ILE A 70 -0.02 -2.62 -12.33
N ALA A 71 0.34 -2.15 -11.14
CA ALA A 71 1.58 -2.52 -10.45
C ALA A 71 1.36 -2.56 -8.95
N ILE A 72 2.19 -3.32 -8.26
CA ILE A 72 2.22 -3.36 -6.79
C ILE A 72 3.34 -2.46 -6.29
N ALA A 73 3.01 -1.59 -5.32
CA ALA A 73 3.93 -0.72 -4.61
C ALA A 73 3.81 -0.97 -3.10
N THR A 74 4.62 -1.91 -2.58
CA THR A 74 4.47 -2.42 -1.21
C THR A 74 5.57 -1.93 -0.26
N GLY A 75 5.18 -1.53 0.96
CA GLY A 75 6.11 -1.29 2.06
C GLY A 75 6.77 -2.55 2.62
N SER A 76 6.36 -3.74 2.18
CA SER A 76 7.01 -5.00 2.57
C SER A 76 8.34 -5.17 1.84
N ARG A 77 9.30 -5.86 2.49
CA ARG A 77 10.49 -6.37 1.80
C ARG A 77 10.08 -7.47 0.83
N ARG A 78 10.88 -7.69 -0.21
CA ARG A 78 10.62 -8.68 -1.25
C ARG A 78 10.35 -10.08 -0.71
N SER A 79 11.14 -10.54 0.24
CA SER A 79 10.94 -11.85 0.88
C SER A 79 9.56 -11.97 1.55
N LYS A 80 9.13 -10.94 2.27
CA LYS A 80 7.83 -10.93 2.94
C LYS A 80 6.66 -10.78 1.93
N TYR A 81 6.87 -10.04 0.85
CA TYR A 81 5.91 -9.97 -0.25
C TYR A 81 5.66 -11.37 -0.82
N ILE A 82 6.71 -12.13 -1.12
CA ILE A 82 6.59 -13.50 -1.65
C ILE A 82 5.79 -14.40 -0.68
N LEU A 83 6.13 -14.39 0.62
CA LEU A 83 5.40 -15.19 1.62
C LEU A 83 3.91 -14.86 1.68
N LYS A 84 3.55 -13.59 1.51
CA LYS A 84 2.15 -13.12 1.57
C LYS A 84 1.35 -13.44 0.31
N THR A 85 1.99 -13.63 -0.84
CA THR A 85 1.30 -13.60 -2.15
C THR A 85 1.39 -14.92 -2.92
N SER A 86 2.39 -15.76 -2.65
CA SER A 86 2.67 -16.98 -3.41
C SER A 86 1.53 -18.00 -3.42
N HIS A 87 0.63 -17.94 -2.44
CA HIS A 87 -0.53 -18.83 -2.35
C HIS A 87 -1.81 -18.25 -3.01
N HIS A 88 -1.69 -17.07 -3.67
CA HIS A 88 -2.76 -16.43 -4.42
C HIS A 88 -2.34 -16.10 -5.87
N PRO A 89 -1.84 -17.08 -6.65
CA PRO A 89 -1.33 -16.83 -8.00
C PRO A 89 -2.41 -16.26 -8.94
N ASP A 90 -3.66 -16.67 -8.76
CA ASP A 90 -4.82 -16.20 -9.53
C ASP A 90 -5.09 -14.68 -9.44
N VAL A 91 -4.46 -14.01 -8.48
CA VAL A 91 -4.51 -12.55 -8.33
C VAL A 91 -3.15 -11.93 -8.65
N PHE A 92 -2.07 -12.44 -8.05
CA PHE A 92 -0.77 -11.78 -8.14
C PHE A 92 -0.06 -11.98 -9.49
N ASP A 93 -0.39 -13.04 -10.24
CA ASP A 93 0.11 -13.23 -11.61
C ASP A 93 -0.47 -12.18 -12.58
N CYS A 94 -1.62 -11.58 -12.26
CA CYS A 94 -2.20 -10.49 -13.04
C CYS A 94 -1.27 -9.27 -13.15
N PHE A 95 -0.39 -9.08 -12.19
CA PHE A 95 0.58 -7.98 -12.18
C PHE A 95 1.83 -8.25 -13.02
N GLU A 96 2.02 -9.47 -13.55
CA GLU A 96 3.13 -9.84 -14.45
C GLU A 96 4.52 -9.50 -13.87
N GLY A 97 4.68 -9.67 -12.57
CA GLY A 97 5.91 -9.32 -11.87
C GLY A 97 6.16 -7.82 -11.67
N LYS A 98 5.21 -6.96 -12.02
CA LYS A 98 5.31 -5.50 -11.84
C LYS A 98 5.13 -5.14 -10.36
N VAL A 99 6.20 -5.30 -9.58
CA VAL A 99 6.21 -5.12 -8.12
C VAL A 99 7.43 -4.32 -7.69
N VAL A 100 7.21 -3.23 -6.96
CA VAL A 100 8.25 -2.49 -6.22
C VAL A 100 8.07 -2.76 -4.73
N CYS A 101 9.14 -3.18 -4.07
CA CYS A 101 9.22 -3.45 -2.64
C CYS A 101 10.04 -2.37 -1.91
N SER A 102 9.88 -2.28 -0.60
CA SER A 102 10.58 -1.25 0.20
C SER A 102 12.11 -1.42 0.23
N ASP A 103 12.61 -2.59 -0.10
CA ASP A 103 14.04 -2.92 -0.18
C ASP A 103 14.63 -2.85 -1.59
N ASP A 104 13.86 -2.47 -2.60
CA ASP A 104 14.33 -2.18 -3.95
C ASP A 104 15.02 -0.80 -3.97
N LYS A 105 16.24 -0.72 -3.39
CA LYS A 105 16.97 0.54 -3.13
C LYS A 105 17.39 1.30 -4.39
N GLU A 106 17.37 0.64 -5.52
CA GLU A 106 17.56 1.26 -6.83
C GLU A 106 16.44 2.29 -7.15
N TYR A 107 15.22 2.03 -6.67
CA TYR A 107 14.03 2.82 -6.99
C TYR A 107 13.44 3.58 -5.82
N VAL A 108 13.64 3.09 -4.59
CA VAL A 108 12.97 3.59 -3.38
C VAL A 108 14.02 4.06 -2.38
N SER A 109 14.20 5.37 -2.28
CA SER A 109 15.10 5.98 -1.30
C SER A 109 14.44 6.09 0.08
N ARG A 110 13.17 6.50 0.10
CA ARG A 110 12.40 6.75 1.33
C ARG A 110 11.11 5.94 1.31
N GLY A 111 10.77 5.36 2.45
CA GLY A 111 9.50 4.65 2.63
C GLY A 111 8.30 5.60 2.76
N LYS A 112 7.09 5.06 2.63
CA LYS A 112 5.83 5.77 2.94
C LYS A 112 5.95 6.47 4.30
N PRO A 113 5.54 7.72 4.43
CA PRO A 113 4.64 8.50 3.57
C PRO A 113 5.33 9.32 2.46
N HIS A 114 6.60 9.06 2.13
CA HIS A 114 7.21 9.64 0.93
C HIS A 114 6.64 9.01 -0.35
N PRO A 115 6.54 9.76 -1.46
CA PRO A 115 5.89 9.31 -2.69
C PRO A 115 6.73 8.34 -3.52
N ASP A 116 7.99 8.12 -3.15
CA ASP A 116 9.02 7.44 -3.92
C ASP A 116 8.52 6.14 -4.55
N ILE A 117 7.88 5.28 -3.75
CA ILE A 117 7.47 3.93 -4.20
C ILE A 117 6.37 3.97 -5.26
N PHE A 118 5.44 4.92 -5.19
CA PHE A 118 4.37 5.06 -6.20
C PHE A 118 4.90 5.67 -7.49
N LEU A 119 5.76 6.67 -7.38
CA LEU A 119 6.42 7.26 -8.55
C LEU A 119 7.35 6.24 -9.23
N ALA A 120 8.07 5.42 -8.44
CA ALA A 120 8.88 4.33 -8.97
C ALA A 120 8.03 3.28 -9.71
N ALA A 121 6.93 2.83 -9.11
CA ALA A 121 6.03 1.88 -9.76
C ALA A 121 5.47 2.42 -11.09
N ALA A 122 5.04 3.69 -11.12
CA ALA A 122 4.54 4.33 -12.33
C ALA A 122 5.62 4.46 -13.39
N ARG A 123 6.82 4.96 -13.03
CA ARG A 123 7.90 5.23 -13.97
C ARG A 123 8.57 3.96 -14.46
N GLU A 124 9.00 3.09 -13.52
CA GLU A 124 9.85 1.96 -13.87
C GLU A 124 9.06 0.74 -14.39
N LEU A 125 7.88 0.51 -13.83
CA LEU A 125 7.10 -0.68 -14.16
C LEU A 125 5.99 -0.41 -15.18
N LEU A 126 5.30 0.73 -15.04
CA LEU A 126 4.22 1.10 -15.97
C LEU A 126 4.69 2.04 -17.10
N LYS A 127 5.97 2.42 -17.11
CA LYS A 127 6.60 3.27 -18.15
C LYS A 127 5.88 4.61 -18.36
N ARG A 128 5.40 5.20 -17.23
CA ARG A 128 4.72 6.49 -17.25
C ARG A 128 5.72 7.61 -16.94
N ASP A 129 5.63 8.72 -17.65
CA ASP A 129 6.50 9.89 -17.43
C ASP A 129 5.96 10.76 -16.31
N VAL A 130 6.24 10.34 -15.08
CA VAL A 130 5.78 11.00 -13.83
C VAL A 130 6.87 11.84 -13.16
N GLY A 131 8.05 11.95 -13.77
CA GLY A 131 9.20 12.62 -13.15
C GLY A 131 9.75 11.86 -11.94
N VAL A 132 10.56 12.55 -11.14
CA VAL A 132 11.24 11.97 -9.95
C VAL A 132 10.71 12.59 -8.64
N PRO A 133 10.90 11.92 -7.49
CA PRO A 133 10.35 12.38 -6.20
C PRO A 133 10.88 13.74 -5.73
N ASP A 134 12.15 14.01 -5.98
CA ASP A 134 12.89 15.16 -5.40
C ASP A 134 12.98 16.37 -6.34
N ALA A 135 12.26 16.34 -7.45
CA ALA A 135 12.17 17.48 -8.37
C ALA A 135 10.72 17.96 -8.48
N GLU A 136 10.57 19.28 -8.61
CA GLU A 136 9.26 19.85 -8.94
C GLU A 136 8.74 19.24 -10.25
N PRO A 137 7.52 18.69 -10.25
CA PRO A 137 6.95 18.12 -11.45
C PRO A 137 6.67 19.21 -12.49
N THR A 138 6.99 18.94 -13.75
CA THR A 138 6.48 19.75 -14.86
C THR A 138 4.95 19.62 -14.94
N GLU A 139 4.28 20.52 -15.67
CA GLU A 139 2.83 20.41 -15.92
C GLU A 139 2.46 19.05 -16.55
N ALA A 140 3.29 18.55 -17.46
CA ALA A 140 3.09 17.22 -18.07
C ALA A 140 3.20 16.09 -17.03
N HIS A 141 4.22 16.14 -16.16
CA HIS A 141 4.35 15.19 -15.06
C HIS A 141 3.17 15.26 -14.10
N ALA A 142 2.72 16.46 -13.72
CA ALA A 142 1.59 16.64 -12.81
C ALA A 142 0.29 16.07 -13.42
N LEU A 143 0.05 16.34 -14.70
CA LEU A 143 -1.07 15.77 -15.44
C LEU A 143 -1.01 14.25 -15.50
N GLU A 144 0.17 13.67 -15.76
CA GLU A 144 0.34 12.23 -15.81
C GLU A 144 0.16 11.58 -14.45
N ARG A 145 0.70 12.18 -13.36
CA ARG A 145 0.48 11.74 -11.97
C ARG A 145 -1.01 11.72 -11.64
N SER A 146 -1.78 12.74 -12.02
CA SER A 146 -3.21 12.86 -11.72
C SER A 146 -4.08 11.76 -12.36
N ARG A 147 -3.56 11.04 -13.36
CA ARG A 147 -4.21 9.88 -13.98
C ARG A 147 -3.98 8.58 -13.22
N GLY A 148 -3.01 8.57 -12.29
CA GLY A 148 -2.74 7.42 -11.44
C GLY A 148 -3.78 7.28 -10.33
N LEU A 149 -4.21 6.05 -10.06
CA LEU A 149 -5.03 5.70 -8.90
C LEU A 149 -4.23 4.81 -7.97
N VAL A 150 -4.04 5.27 -6.74
CA VAL A 150 -3.48 4.48 -5.65
C VAL A 150 -4.63 3.90 -4.84
N ILE A 151 -4.59 2.60 -4.57
CA ILE A 151 -5.52 1.92 -3.67
C ILE A 151 -4.71 1.47 -2.45
N GLU A 152 -5.10 1.94 -1.27
CA GLU A 152 -4.32 1.78 -0.04
C GLU A 152 -5.21 1.54 1.18
N ASP A 153 -4.67 0.78 2.14
CA ASP A 153 -5.31 0.53 3.44
C ASP A 153 -4.67 1.34 4.57
N ALA A 154 -3.38 1.63 4.47
CA ALA A 154 -2.62 2.32 5.51
C ALA A 154 -2.66 3.84 5.33
N LEU A 155 -2.72 4.57 6.44
CA LEU A 155 -2.68 6.05 6.44
C LEU A 155 -1.43 6.59 5.75
N THR A 156 -0.26 6.02 6.04
CA THR A 156 1.01 6.45 5.42
C THR A 156 1.07 6.17 3.92
N GLY A 157 0.35 5.14 3.44
CA GLY A 157 0.22 4.85 2.02
C GLY A 157 -0.73 5.84 1.33
N MET A 158 -1.84 6.17 1.96
CA MET A 158 -2.76 7.22 1.51
C MET A 158 -2.02 8.56 1.35
N GLN A 159 -1.24 8.96 2.37
CA GLN A 159 -0.41 10.16 2.33
C GLN A 159 0.61 10.13 1.17
N ALA A 160 1.31 9.00 1.01
CA ALA A 160 2.29 8.82 -0.05
C ALA A 160 1.67 8.95 -1.45
N GLY A 161 0.47 8.39 -1.65
CA GLY A 161 -0.28 8.51 -2.89
C GLY A 161 -0.66 9.97 -3.20
N LYS A 162 -1.15 10.71 -2.20
CA LYS A 162 -1.45 12.14 -2.36
C LYS A 162 -0.22 12.98 -2.64
N ARG A 163 0.89 12.71 -1.95
CA ARG A 163 2.19 13.38 -2.19
C ARG A 163 2.79 13.03 -3.55
N ALA A 164 2.46 11.86 -4.10
CA ALA A 164 2.79 11.51 -5.48
C ALA A 164 2.00 12.29 -6.53
N GLY A 165 0.99 13.08 -6.12
CA GLY A 165 0.07 13.79 -7.02
C GLY A 165 -0.95 12.88 -7.68
N MET A 166 -1.17 11.68 -7.14
CA MET A 166 -2.12 10.69 -7.64
C MET A 166 -3.47 10.78 -6.94
N LYS A 167 -4.50 10.25 -7.57
CA LYS A 167 -5.77 9.99 -6.89
C LYS A 167 -5.60 8.83 -5.91
N VAL A 168 -6.33 8.88 -4.80
CA VAL A 168 -6.25 7.85 -3.76
C VAL A 168 -7.63 7.36 -3.38
N LEU A 169 -7.84 6.07 -3.52
CA LEU A 169 -8.90 5.33 -2.88
C LEU A 169 -8.36 4.72 -1.59
N TRP A 170 -8.89 5.14 -0.45
CA TRP A 170 -8.48 4.61 0.85
C TRP A 170 -9.48 3.55 1.33
N VAL A 171 -8.95 2.36 1.68
CA VAL A 171 -9.74 1.21 2.12
C VAL A 171 -9.22 0.76 3.51
N PRO A 172 -9.37 1.61 4.53
CA PRO A 172 -8.80 1.34 5.85
C PRO A 172 -9.55 0.25 6.61
N ASP A 173 -8.87 -0.37 7.57
CA ASP A 173 -9.55 -1.07 8.65
C ASP A 173 -10.53 -0.11 9.36
N ALA A 174 -11.73 -0.57 9.66
CA ALA A 174 -12.78 0.26 10.26
C ALA A 174 -12.33 0.97 11.55
N ASN A 175 -11.41 0.39 12.29
CA ASN A 175 -10.88 0.99 13.51
C ASN A 175 -9.94 2.18 13.24
N LEU A 176 -9.30 2.24 12.07
CA LEU A 176 -8.49 3.40 11.69
C LEU A 176 -9.33 4.66 11.44
N LEU A 177 -10.59 4.49 11.05
CA LEU A 177 -11.51 5.62 10.84
C LEU A 177 -11.84 6.35 12.15
N ASN A 178 -11.64 5.70 13.29
CA ASN A 178 -11.85 6.28 14.62
C ASN A 178 -10.60 6.95 15.20
N VAL A 179 -9.45 6.82 14.52
CA VAL A 179 -8.20 7.45 14.96
C VAL A 179 -8.15 8.88 14.40
N ALA A 180 -7.92 9.84 15.29
CA ALA A 180 -7.80 11.25 14.87
C ALA A 180 -6.64 11.43 13.88
N TYR A 181 -6.91 12.11 12.80
CA TYR A 181 -5.92 12.46 11.78
C TYR A 181 -6.03 13.95 11.44
N GLU A 182 -4.95 14.67 11.70
CA GLU A 182 -4.87 16.13 11.48
C GLU A 182 -3.96 16.49 10.28
N GLY A 183 -3.58 15.52 9.47
CA GLY A 183 -2.71 15.75 8.30
C GLY A 183 -3.44 16.46 7.17
N ALA A 184 -2.68 17.08 6.28
CA ALA A 184 -3.21 17.83 5.14
C ALA A 184 -3.67 16.91 3.98
N GLU A 185 -3.10 15.71 3.88
CA GLU A 185 -3.45 14.79 2.80
C GLU A 185 -4.78 14.09 3.09
N VAL A 186 -5.71 14.19 2.15
CA VAL A 186 -7.02 13.53 2.24
C VAL A 186 -7.23 12.64 1.03
N ALA A 187 -7.73 11.43 1.24
CA ALA A 187 -8.10 10.53 0.16
C ALA A 187 -9.20 11.13 -0.72
N ASP A 188 -9.18 10.84 -2.02
CA ASP A 188 -10.24 11.28 -2.93
C ASP A 188 -11.56 10.54 -2.66
N LYS A 189 -11.46 9.28 -2.21
CA LYS A 189 -12.60 8.49 -1.73
C LYS A 189 -12.15 7.49 -0.67
N THR A 190 -13.03 7.23 0.30
CA THR A 190 -12.86 6.18 1.30
C THR A 190 -14.02 5.20 1.19
N ILE A 191 -13.72 3.90 1.15
CA ILE A 191 -14.72 2.81 1.16
C ILE A 191 -14.32 1.77 2.21
N LYS A 192 -15.25 0.93 2.61
CA LYS A 192 -14.99 -0.10 3.65
C LYS A 192 -14.32 -1.34 3.08
N THR A 193 -14.71 -1.74 1.87
CA THR A 193 -14.17 -2.90 1.16
C THR A 193 -14.12 -2.62 -0.34
N LEU A 194 -13.28 -3.36 -1.08
CA LEU A 194 -13.26 -3.25 -2.54
C LEU A 194 -14.49 -3.84 -3.24
N ASP A 195 -15.41 -4.49 -2.52
CA ASP A 195 -16.73 -4.84 -3.06
C ASP A 195 -17.57 -3.58 -3.38
N GLU A 196 -17.27 -2.45 -2.70
CA GLU A 196 -17.93 -1.15 -2.92
C GLU A 196 -17.28 -0.35 -4.07
N PHE A 197 -16.22 -0.89 -4.71
CA PHE A 197 -15.53 -0.18 -5.78
C PHE A 197 -16.39 -0.09 -7.04
N VAL A 198 -16.59 1.13 -7.53
CA VAL A 198 -17.31 1.42 -8.77
C VAL A 198 -16.30 1.92 -9.80
N PRO A 199 -15.91 1.09 -10.79
CA PRO A 199 -14.87 1.44 -11.76
C PRO A 199 -15.14 2.74 -12.52
N GLU A 200 -16.39 3.01 -12.88
CA GLU A 200 -16.80 4.16 -13.69
C GLU A 200 -16.53 5.50 -13.00
N GLU A 201 -16.55 5.54 -11.67
CA GLU A 201 -16.20 6.75 -10.91
C GLU A 201 -14.73 7.17 -11.12
N TRP A 202 -13.91 6.24 -11.56
CA TRP A 202 -12.47 6.43 -11.81
C TRP A 202 -12.14 6.48 -13.31
N GLY A 203 -13.16 6.50 -14.17
CA GLY A 203 -12.99 6.48 -15.63
C GLY A 203 -12.54 5.13 -16.17
N LEU A 204 -12.76 4.06 -15.41
CA LEU A 204 -12.47 2.69 -15.79
C LEU A 204 -13.70 2.04 -16.45
N PRO A 205 -13.52 0.99 -17.27
CA PRO A 205 -14.64 0.21 -17.79
C PRO A 205 -15.54 -0.33 -16.66
N PRO A 206 -16.86 -0.40 -16.84
CA PRO A 206 -17.76 -0.98 -15.86
C PRO A 206 -17.47 -2.47 -15.65
N TYR A 207 -17.82 -2.99 -14.49
CA TYR A 207 -17.81 -4.44 -14.29
C TYR A 207 -18.74 -5.12 -15.30
N ASP A 208 -18.31 -6.30 -15.80
CA ASP A 208 -19.19 -7.10 -16.63
C ASP A 208 -20.46 -7.45 -15.86
N LEU A 209 -21.60 -7.43 -16.56
CA LEU A 209 -22.82 -7.97 -15.99
C LEU A 209 -22.60 -9.46 -15.71
N GLU A 210 -22.87 -9.87 -14.49
CA GLU A 210 -22.88 -11.29 -14.16
C GLU A 210 -23.92 -11.98 -15.07
N ALA A 211 -23.44 -12.97 -15.86
CA ALA A 211 -24.28 -13.73 -16.77
C ALA A 211 -25.12 -14.77 -16.02
#